data_e72315be142e6071c439fcb779446b31
#
_entry.id   e72315be142e6071c439fcb779446b31
#
_cell.length_a   1.000
_cell.length_b   1.000
_cell.length_c   1.000
_cell.angle_alpha   90.00
_cell.angle_beta   90.00
_cell.angle_gamma   90.00
#
_symmetry.space_group_name_H-M   'P 1'
#
loop_
_entity.id
_entity.type
_entity.pdbx_description
1 polymer ?
#
loop_
_entity_poly.entity_id
_entity_poly.type
_entity_poly.pdbx_seq_one_letter_code
_entity_poly.pdbx_strand_id
1 'polypeptide(L)'
;EDKIVHDFQVIADDPEVQIVVETMGGLNPAYPFVKTCLEVGKNVVTSNKALVAAHGTELLAIAREKKVNFQFEASVGGGIPIIRPLYECLMGEQIQEITGILNGTTNFILTKMDKEGASFDAVLKEAQELGYAERNPEADVEGYDTCRKIAILTAMATGKEVDFEDIQTEGITKITDVDFKYADKMGTSIKLFGTSRMNGDQVFAWVAPLMIGKSHPLYAVNDVFNGIMVKGNMLGTSMFYGSGAGKLPTASAVVADIIEEAKNLHHNIQLGWTSEKQVIQPMEDSSHKYFVRISGVYESQKDKLQELLGTCQVITLEGADEFALLTEVLNEKQFRDAKAAFEAADGKVLQVIRAEV
;
A
#
# COMPACT_ATOMS: atom_id res chain seq x y z
N GLU A 1 31.32 -22.56 -10.28
CA GLU A 1 30.42 -23.60 -10.87
C GLU A 1 30.18 -24.75 -9.86
N ASP A 2 31.15 -25.14 -9.05
CA ASP A 2 31.03 -26.27 -8.11
C ASP A 2 30.04 -26.07 -6.94
N LYS A 3 29.47 -24.89 -6.80
CA LYS A 3 28.48 -24.54 -5.77
C LYS A 3 27.04 -24.36 -6.29
N ILE A 4 26.81 -24.63 -7.58
CA ILE A 4 25.47 -24.58 -8.18
C ILE A 4 24.84 -25.95 -8.06
N VAL A 5 23.70 -26.04 -7.41
CA VAL A 5 22.91 -27.27 -7.28
C VAL A 5 21.56 -27.09 -7.98
N HIS A 6 20.99 -28.17 -8.49
CA HIS A 6 19.71 -28.20 -9.18
C HIS A 6 18.59 -28.87 -8.37
N ASP A 7 18.96 -29.44 -7.22
CA ASP A 7 18.02 -30.03 -6.27
C ASP A 7 18.02 -29.21 -4.98
N PHE A 8 16.87 -28.69 -4.62
CA PHE A 8 16.68 -27.91 -3.39
C PHE A 8 17.02 -28.71 -2.14
N GLN A 9 16.77 -30.04 -2.14
CA GLN A 9 17.01 -30.89 -0.97
C GLN A 9 18.50 -30.87 -0.56
N VAL A 10 19.43 -30.72 -1.51
CA VAL A 10 20.87 -30.57 -1.21
C VAL A 10 21.13 -29.37 -0.30
N ILE A 11 20.41 -28.26 -0.49
CA ILE A 11 20.52 -27.05 0.36
C ILE A 11 19.88 -27.30 1.73
N ALA A 12 18.71 -27.94 1.74
CA ALA A 12 17.99 -28.22 2.97
C ALA A 12 18.75 -29.17 3.91
N ASP A 13 19.43 -30.18 3.34
CA ASP A 13 20.15 -31.22 4.07
C ASP A 13 21.59 -30.81 4.47
N ASP A 14 22.15 -29.77 3.86
CA ASP A 14 23.54 -29.34 4.15
C ASP A 14 23.61 -28.63 5.53
N PRO A 15 24.31 -29.24 6.51
CA PRO A 15 24.42 -28.65 7.86
C PRO A 15 25.29 -27.38 7.92
N GLU A 16 26.09 -27.10 6.89
CA GLU A 16 26.92 -25.89 6.83
C GLU A 16 26.10 -24.67 6.36
N VAL A 17 24.96 -24.88 5.69
CA VAL A 17 24.05 -23.81 5.29
C VAL A 17 23.20 -23.36 6.47
N GLN A 18 23.46 -22.18 7.01
CA GLN A 18 22.77 -21.63 8.19
C GLN A 18 21.73 -20.57 7.82
N ILE A 19 21.89 -19.87 6.71
CA ILE A 19 20.97 -18.85 6.20
C ILE A 19 20.64 -19.14 4.74
N VAL A 20 19.36 -19.16 4.40
CA VAL A 20 18.86 -19.34 3.04
C VAL A 20 18.17 -18.06 2.60
N VAL A 21 18.46 -17.59 1.37
CA VAL A 21 17.85 -16.39 0.79
C VAL A 21 16.92 -16.80 -0.34
N GLU A 22 15.62 -16.50 -0.20
CA GLU A 22 14.59 -16.72 -1.20
C GLU A 22 14.35 -15.43 -2.00
N THR A 23 14.55 -15.50 -3.31
CA THR A 23 14.36 -14.37 -4.25
C THR A 23 13.60 -14.77 -5.51
N MET A 24 12.78 -15.84 -5.44
CA MET A 24 12.07 -16.39 -6.61
C MET A 24 10.81 -15.61 -6.97
N GLY A 25 10.09 -15.14 -5.96
CA GLY A 25 8.77 -14.53 -6.14
C GLY A 25 7.64 -15.56 -6.33
N GLY A 26 6.39 -15.12 -6.13
CA GLY A 26 5.22 -15.98 -6.16
C GLY A 26 5.14 -16.93 -4.96
N LEU A 27 4.19 -17.89 -4.99
CA LEU A 27 4.00 -18.83 -3.88
C LEU A 27 4.66 -20.19 -4.14
N ASN A 28 4.70 -20.65 -5.39
CA ASN A 28 5.26 -21.94 -5.75
C ASN A 28 6.48 -21.75 -6.69
N PRO A 29 7.62 -22.34 -6.35
CA PRO A 29 7.91 -23.26 -5.24
C PRO A 29 8.40 -22.54 -3.95
N ALA A 30 8.32 -21.21 -3.84
CA ALA A 30 8.88 -20.45 -2.72
C ALA A 30 8.38 -20.94 -1.35
N TYR A 31 7.04 -21.09 -1.19
CA TYR A 31 6.46 -21.51 0.08
C TYR A 31 6.96 -22.85 0.59
N PRO A 32 6.87 -23.98 -0.17
CA PRO A 32 7.40 -25.24 0.33
C PRO A 32 8.90 -25.21 0.63
N PHE A 33 9.70 -24.45 -0.13
CA PHE A 33 11.14 -24.37 0.10
C PHE A 33 11.46 -23.59 1.38
N VAL A 34 10.84 -22.43 1.58
CA VAL A 34 11.01 -21.62 2.80
C VAL A 34 10.55 -22.40 4.02
N LYS A 35 9.37 -23.03 3.95
CA LYS A 35 8.84 -23.85 5.03
C LYS A 35 9.81 -24.97 5.41
N THR A 36 10.28 -25.73 4.43
CA THR A 36 11.25 -26.82 4.67
C THR A 36 12.53 -26.29 5.32
N CYS A 37 13.09 -25.18 4.84
CA CYS A 37 14.28 -24.59 5.46
C CYS A 37 14.08 -24.24 6.93
N LEU A 38 12.96 -23.60 7.27
CA LEU A 38 12.63 -23.26 8.66
C LEU A 38 12.43 -24.53 9.52
N GLU A 39 11.73 -25.56 9.00
CA GLU A 39 11.47 -26.82 9.70
C GLU A 39 12.76 -27.61 10.02
N VAL A 40 13.76 -27.55 9.14
CA VAL A 40 15.09 -28.16 9.38
C VAL A 40 16.05 -27.26 10.16
N GLY A 41 15.58 -26.12 10.65
CA GLY A 41 16.36 -25.24 11.54
C GLY A 41 17.29 -24.26 10.82
N LYS A 42 17.00 -23.87 9.59
CA LYS A 42 17.73 -22.82 8.87
C LYS A 42 17.03 -21.47 8.99
N ASN A 43 17.81 -20.40 9.11
CA ASN A 43 17.30 -19.03 9.03
C ASN A 43 16.95 -18.70 7.58
N VAL A 44 15.92 -17.88 7.35
CA VAL A 44 15.47 -17.56 5.99
C VAL A 44 15.24 -16.05 5.84
N VAL A 45 15.81 -15.48 4.78
CA VAL A 45 15.57 -14.11 4.33
C VAL A 45 14.78 -14.17 3.03
N THR A 46 13.74 -13.34 2.90
CA THR A 46 12.95 -13.25 1.66
C THR A 46 12.62 -11.82 1.25
N SER A 47 12.54 -11.58 -0.06
CA SER A 47 11.96 -10.36 -0.65
C SER A 47 10.52 -10.55 -1.15
N ASN A 48 9.94 -11.71 -0.93
CA ASN A 48 8.72 -12.18 -1.55
C ASN A 48 7.46 -11.73 -0.78
N LYS A 49 6.94 -10.57 -1.13
CA LYS A 49 5.72 -10.01 -0.51
C LYS A 49 4.50 -10.93 -0.58
N ALA A 50 4.36 -11.69 -1.69
CA ALA A 50 3.22 -12.62 -1.84
C ALA A 50 3.30 -13.75 -0.83
N LEU A 51 4.50 -14.30 -0.61
CA LEU A 51 4.77 -15.32 0.39
C LEU A 51 4.49 -14.81 1.80
N VAL A 52 5.00 -13.62 2.14
CA VAL A 52 4.82 -13.04 3.48
C VAL A 52 3.35 -12.70 3.75
N ALA A 53 2.64 -12.11 2.78
CA ALA A 53 1.23 -11.76 2.94
C ALA A 53 0.32 -13.00 3.08
N ALA A 54 0.63 -14.10 2.37
CA ALA A 54 -0.19 -15.32 2.39
C ALA A 54 0.17 -16.31 3.52
N HIS A 55 1.45 -16.39 3.88
CA HIS A 55 1.96 -17.45 4.78
C HIS A 55 2.86 -16.91 5.91
N GLY A 56 2.97 -15.59 6.07
CA GLY A 56 3.86 -14.98 7.07
C GLY A 56 3.59 -15.49 8.48
N THR A 57 2.33 -15.59 8.86
CA THR A 57 1.89 -16.09 10.19
C THR A 57 2.42 -17.49 10.47
N GLU A 58 2.22 -18.43 9.54
CA GLU A 58 2.68 -19.82 9.70
C GLU A 58 4.21 -19.90 9.71
N LEU A 59 4.88 -19.22 8.79
CA LEU A 59 6.33 -19.25 8.68
C LEU A 59 7.02 -18.64 9.91
N LEU A 60 6.48 -17.57 10.47
CA LEU A 60 6.95 -16.97 11.71
C LEU A 60 6.71 -17.90 12.91
N ALA A 61 5.60 -18.65 12.94
CA ALA A 61 5.33 -19.62 14.00
C ALA A 61 6.35 -20.78 13.96
N ILE A 62 6.66 -21.31 12.76
CA ILE A 62 7.69 -22.33 12.58
C ILE A 62 9.07 -21.80 13.00
N ALA A 63 9.44 -20.61 12.55
CA ALA A 63 10.71 -19.98 12.89
C ALA A 63 10.88 -19.85 14.43
N ARG A 64 9.82 -19.42 15.12
CA ARG A 64 9.78 -19.33 16.59
C ARG A 64 9.94 -20.69 17.25
N GLU A 65 9.22 -21.71 16.80
CA GLU A 65 9.30 -23.10 17.32
C GLU A 65 10.72 -23.67 17.16
N LYS A 66 11.31 -23.46 15.98
CA LYS A 66 12.65 -23.97 15.63
C LYS A 66 13.78 -23.08 16.15
N LYS A 67 13.47 -21.91 16.75
CA LYS A 67 14.46 -20.92 17.25
C LYS A 67 15.39 -20.40 16.17
N VAL A 68 14.87 -20.22 14.97
CA VAL A 68 15.51 -19.60 13.80
C VAL A 68 14.79 -18.33 13.42
N ASN A 69 15.30 -17.59 12.43
CA ASN A 69 14.75 -16.32 12.00
C ASN A 69 14.10 -16.44 10.62
N PHE A 70 13.07 -15.65 10.41
CA PHE A 70 12.43 -15.40 9.13
C PHE A 70 12.33 -13.89 8.94
N GLN A 71 13.20 -13.31 8.10
CA GLN A 71 13.31 -11.87 7.86
C GLN A 71 12.83 -11.52 6.45
N PHE A 72 12.17 -10.38 6.32
CA PHE A 72 11.50 -9.98 5.07
C PHE A 72 11.45 -8.47 4.83
N GLU A 73 12.48 -7.72 5.24
CA GLU A 73 12.55 -6.25 5.05
C GLU A 73 12.28 -5.86 3.60
N ALA A 74 12.86 -6.57 2.64
CA ALA A 74 12.71 -6.30 1.22
C ALA A 74 11.30 -6.60 0.65
N SER A 75 10.39 -7.17 1.43
CA SER A 75 9.02 -7.47 0.98
C SER A 75 8.14 -6.21 0.89
N VAL A 76 8.46 -5.16 1.65
CA VAL A 76 7.74 -3.87 1.65
C VAL A 76 8.72 -2.72 1.50
N GLY A 77 8.43 -1.78 0.59
CA GLY A 77 9.24 -0.58 0.43
C GLY A 77 10.59 -0.77 -0.25
N GLY A 78 10.89 -1.97 -0.76
CA GLY A 78 12.13 -2.27 -1.48
C GLY A 78 13.38 -1.98 -0.64
N GLY A 79 14.05 -0.85 -0.90
CA GLY A 79 15.21 -0.42 -0.13
C GLY A 79 14.90 0.48 1.08
N ILE A 80 13.63 0.83 1.29
CA ILE A 80 13.19 1.65 2.42
C ILE A 80 13.12 0.76 3.68
N PRO A 81 13.88 1.06 4.74
CA PRO A 81 13.75 0.30 5.99
C PRO A 81 12.42 0.66 6.67
N ILE A 82 11.54 -0.30 6.81
CA ILE A 82 10.23 -0.12 7.46
C ILE A 82 9.86 -1.27 8.40
N ILE A 83 10.12 -2.52 8.01
CA ILE A 83 9.79 -3.68 8.84
C ILE A 83 10.60 -3.63 10.14
N ARG A 84 11.93 -3.49 10.04
CA ARG A 84 12.79 -3.41 11.22
C ARG A 84 12.49 -2.20 12.10
N PRO A 85 12.34 -0.97 11.59
CA PRO A 85 11.89 0.16 12.40
C PRO A 85 10.61 -0.08 13.18
N LEU A 86 9.63 -0.78 12.63
CA LEU A 86 8.38 -1.07 13.34
C LEU A 86 8.59 -1.95 14.58
N TYR A 87 9.42 -2.99 14.50
CA TYR A 87 9.63 -3.89 15.63
C TYR A 87 10.83 -3.56 16.53
N GLU A 88 11.75 -2.69 16.10
CA GLU A 88 12.90 -2.27 16.92
C GLU A 88 12.78 -0.83 17.41
N CYS A 89 12.60 0.12 16.47
CA CYS A 89 12.69 1.54 16.80
C CYS A 89 11.39 2.11 17.35
N LEU A 90 10.26 1.58 16.86
CA LEU A 90 8.90 2.06 17.19
C LEU A 90 8.15 1.14 18.16
N MET A 91 8.81 0.15 18.73
CA MET A 91 8.16 -0.79 19.67
C MET A 91 7.57 -0.15 20.93
N GLY A 92 7.98 1.07 21.27
CA GLY A 92 7.44 1.85 22.38
C GLY A 92 6.18 2.65 22.02
N GLU A 93 5.83 2.70 20.73
CA GLU A 93 4.68 3.45 20.23
C GLU A 93 3.42 2.57 20.15
N GLN A 94 2.27 3.20 20.37
CA GLN A 94 1.01 2.67 19.88
C GLN A 94 0.80 3.26 18.49
N ILE A 95 0.95 2.43 17.47
CA ILE A 95 0.79 2.86 16.08
C ILE A 95 -0.69 3.17 15.85
N GLN A 96 -0.98 4.39 15.40
CA GLN A 96 -2.33 4.89 15.11
C GLN A 96 -2.66 4.86 13.63
N GLU A 97 -1.65 5.07 12.79
CA GLU A 97 -1.84 5.07 11.34
C GLU A 97 -0.54 4.71 10.62
N ILE A 98 -0.67 3.91 9.57
CA ILE A 98 0.36 3.73 8.54
C ILE A 98 -0.27 4.11 7.21
N THR A 99 0.31 5.06 6.51
CA THR A 99 -0.14 5.51 5.18
C THR A 99 1.07 5.60 4.26
N GLY A 100 0.97 5.00 3.07
CA GLY A 100 2.12 4.99 2.18
C GLY A 100 1.80 4.93 0.69
N ILE A 101 2.67 5.60 -0.07
CA ILE A 101 2.85 5.36 -1.51
C ILE A 101 3.77 4.15 -1.61
N LEU A 102 3.19 2.96 -1.84
CA LEU A 102 3.87 1.67 -1.72
C LEU A 102 4.21 1.03 -3.07
N ASN A 103 3.80 1.65 -4.18
CA ASN A 103 4.04 1.16 -5.52
C ASN A 103 4.62 2.25 -6.42
N GLY A 104 5.84 2.03 -6.93
CA GLY A 104 6.57 2.98 -7.76
C GLY A 104 5.96 3.17 -9.15
N THR A 105 5.39 2.11 -9.74
CA THR A 105 4.76 2.15 -11.07
C THR A 105 3.55 3.08 -11.08
N THR A 106 2.64 2.90 -10.13
CA THR A 106 1.44 3.74 -10.02
C THR A 106 1.79 5.19 -9.66
N ASN A 107 2.79 5.40 -8.79
CA ASN A 107 3.22 6.74 -8.46
C ASN A 107 3.88 7.45 -9.66
N PHE A 108 4.66 6.74 -10.48
CA PHE A 108 5.20 7.26 -11.74
C PHE A 108 4.07 7.68 -12.68
N ILE A 109 3.07 6.80 -12.89
CA ILE A 109 1.93 7.08 -13.77
C ILE A 109 1.19 8.33 -13.30
N LEU A 110 0.77 8.38 -12.04
CA LEU A 110 0.05 9.53 -11.49
C LEU A 110 0.88 10.82 -11.50
N THR A 111 2.20 10.73 -11.26
CA THR A 111 3.09 11.90 -11.34
C THR A 111 3.19 12.47 -12.75
N LYS A 112 3.27 11.63 -13.77
CA LYS A 112 3.32 12.05 -15.16
C LYS A 112 1.97 12.64 -15.62
N MET A 113 0.86 12.02 -15.24
CA MET A 113 -0.48 12.56 -15.51
C MET A 113 -0.65 13.96 -14.88
N ASP A 114 -0.18 14.14 -13.66
CA ASP A 114 -0.22 15.41 -12.92
C ASP A 114 0.64 16.50 -13.58
N LYS A 115 1.91 16.19 -13.86
CA LYS A 115 2.88 17.19 -14.33
C LYS A 115 2.80 17.49 -15.82
N GLU A 116 2.42 16.52 -16.65
CA GLU A 116 2.47 16.62 -18.10
C GLU A 116 1.07 16.66 -18.74
N GLY A 117 0.00 16.42 -17.95
CA GLY A 117 -1.37 16.36 -18.47
C GLY A 117 -1.60 15.17 -19.41
N ALA A 118 -0.74 14.16 -19.34
CA ALA A 118 -0.81 12.99 -20.21
C ALA A 118 -1.95 12.04 -19.79
N SER A 119 -2.49 11.27 -20.74
CA SER A 119 -3.50 10.26 -20.44
C SER A 119 -2.90 9.03 -19.76
N PHE A 120 -3.71 8.32 -18.97
CA PHE A 120 -3.32 7.09 -18.31
C PHE A 120 -2.67 6.08 -19.28
N ASP A 121 -3.31 5.81 -20.42
CA ASP A 121 -2.83 4.83 -21.40
C ASP A 121 -1.47 5.21 -22.01
N ALA A 122 -1.26 6.49 -22.28
CA ALA A 122 0.01 6.98 -22.83
C ALA A 122 1.15 6.80 -21.82
N VAL A 123 0.90 7.15 -20.56
CA VAL A 123 1.92 7.02 -19.49
C VAL A 123 2.15 5.56 -19.11
N LEU A 124 1.13 4.72 -19.08
CA LEU A 124 1.30 3.29 -18.86
C LEU A 124 2.21 2.66 -19.91
N LYS A 125 2.01 3.02 -21.17
CA LYS A 125 2.89 2.55 -22.26
C LYS A 125 4.33 3.02 -22.05
N GLU A 126 4.54 4.27 -21.69
CA GLU A 126 5.87 4.79 -21.35
C GLU A 126 6.50 4.03 -20.18
N ALA A 127 5.73 3.76 -19.12
CA ALA A 127 6.20 2.99 -17.98
C ALA A 127 6.65 1.57 -18.39
N GLN A 128 5.95 0.94 -19.32
CA GLN A 128 6.32 -0.36 -19.87
C GLN A 128 7.61 -0.28 -20.72
N GLU A 129 7.76 0.74 -21.55
CA GLU A 129 8.96 0.98 -22.36
C GLU A 129 10.20 1.23 -21.49
N LEU A 130 10.03 1.92 -20.35
CA LEU A 130 11.09 2.18 -19.37
C LEU A 130 11.36 0.99 -18.42
N GLY A 131 10.53 -0.06 -18.47
CA GLY A 131 10.67 -1.23 -17.60
C GLY A 131 10.16 -1.01 -16.18
N TYR A 132 9.38 0.03 -15.92
CA TYR A 132 8.72 0.28 -14.64
C TYR A 132 7.42 -0.51 -14.47
N ALA A 133 6.74 -0.82 -15.58
CA ALA A 133 5.56 -1.68 -15.61
C ALA A 133 5.83 -2.94 -16.44
N GLU A 134 5.31 -4.06 -15.97
CA GLU A 134 5.31 -5.30 -16.73
C GLU A 134 4.26 -5.27 -17.86
N ARG A 135 4.32 -6.26 -18.77
CA ARG A 135 3.33 -6.40 -19.84
C ARG A 135 1.91 -6.58 -19.31
N ASN A 136 1.75 -7.32 -18.20
CA ASN A 136 0.50 -7.37 -17.42
C ASN A 136 0.66 -6.54 -16.15
N PRO A 137 0.25 -5.27 -16.14
CA PRO A 137 0.44 -4.36 -15.03
C PRO A 137 -0.69 -4.42 -13.98
N GLU A 138 -1.62 -5.35 -14.09
CA GLU A 138 -2.84 -5.44 -13.28
C GLU A 138 -2.57 -5.36 -11.78
N ALA A 139 -1.56 -6.10 -11.30
CA ALA A 139 -1.20 -6.10 -9.89
C ALA A 139 -0.79 -4.71 -9.37
N ASP A 140 -0.20 -3.87 -10.23
CA ASP A 140 0.18 -2.51 -9.89
C ASP A 140 -1.03 -1.57 -10.04
N VAL A 141 -1.63 -1.49 -11.23
CA VAL A 141 -2.63 -0.46 -11.55
C VAL A 141 -3.97 -0.66 -10.85
N GLU A 142 -4.32 -1.90 -10.49
CA GLU A 142 -5.51 -2.21 -9.68
C GLU A 142 -5.22 -2.20 -8.16
N GLY A 143 -3.96 -1.91 -7.76
CA GLY A 143 -3.60 -1.71 -6.35
C GLY A 143 -3.30 -2.97 -5.55
N TYR A 144 -3.30 -4.16 -6.15
CA TYR A 144 -3.08 -5.43 -5.44
C TYR A 144 -1.67 -5.57 -4.84
N ASP A 145 -0.66 -4.98 -5.48
CA ASP A 145 0.70 -4.90 -4.91
C ASP A 145 0.70 -4.07 -3.62
N THR A 146 0.07 -2.89 -3.65
CA THR A 146 -0.10 -2.01 -2.50
C THR A 146 -0.91 -2.68 -1.39
N CYS A 147 -1.96 -3.44 -1.75
CA CYS A 147 -2.81 -4.18 -0.82
C CYS A 147 -2.00 -5.21 -0.01
N ARG A 148 -1.19 -6.03 -0.64
CA ARG A 148 -0.34 -7.00 0.07
C ARG A 148 0.65 -6.33 1.00
N LYS A 149 1.22 -5.20 0.58
CA LYS A 149 2.19 -4.45 1.39
C LYS A 149 1.54 -3.80 2.61
N ILE A 150 0.36 -3.18 2.46
CA ILE A 150 -0.33 -2.60 3.62
C ILE A 150 -0.85 -3.67 4.57
N ALA A 151 -1.24 -4.85 4.07
CA ALA A 151 -1.61 -5.99 4.92
C ALA A 151 -0.44 -6.42 5.82
N ILE A 152 0.78 -6.56 5.26
CA ILE A 152 2.00 -6.88 6.03
C ILE A 152 2.27 -5.79 7.08
N LEU A 153 2.21 -4.51 6.70
CA LEU A 153 2.46 -3.41 7.64
C LEU A 153 1.40 -3.35 8.74
N THR A 154 0.12 -3.64 8.41
CA THR A 154 -0.96 -3.70 9.39
C THR A 154 -0.74 -4.85 10.37
N ALA A 155 -0.36 -6.04 9.88
CA ALA A 155 -0.04 -7.17 10.73
C ALA A 155 1.14 -6.90 11.66
N MET A 156 2.19 -6.22 11.16
CA MET A 156 3.32 -5.78 11.99
C MET A 156 2.90 -4.79 13.08
N ALA A 157 2.02 -3.84 12.76
CA ALA A 157 1.58 -2.82 13.71
C ALA A 157 0.59 -3.34 14.77
N THR A 158 -0.26 -4.30 14.40
CA THR A 158 -1.28 -4.88 15.29
C THR A 158 -0.79 -6.11 16.05
N GLY A 159 0.27 -6.76 15.57
CA GLY A 159 0.75 -8.05 16.07
C GLY A 159 -0.17 -9.22 15.74
N LYS A 160 -1.09 -9.06 14.78
CA LYS A 160 -2.11 -10.05 14.41
C LYS A 160 -2.08 -10.37 12.93
N GLU A 161 -2.61 -11.53 12.56
CA GLU A 161 -2.77 -11.93 11.17
C GLU A 161 -3.79 -11.05 10.46
N VAL A 162 -3.41 -10.50 9.32
CA VAL A 162 -4.30 -9.72 8.44
C VAL A 162 -4.47 -10.46 7.11
N ASP A 163 -5.72 -10.77 6.78
CA ASP A 163 -6.04 -11.28 5.46
C ASP A 163 -6.13 -10.10 4.47
N PHE A 164 -5.29 -10.10 3.46
CA PHE A 164 -5.29 -9.03 2.46
C PHE A 164 -6.55 -9.04 1.58
N GLU A 165 -7.31 -10.15 1.55
CA GLU A 165 -8.58 -10.24 0.85
C GLU A 165 -9.70 -9.44 1.55
N ASP A 166 -9.55 -9.17 2.84
CA ASP A 166 -10.47 -8.32 3.62
C ASP A 166 -10.23 -6.81 3.38
N ILE A 167 -9.14 -6.44 2.68
CA ILE A 167 -8.77 -5.05 2.42
C ILE A 167 -9.42 -4.55 1.14
N GLN A 168 -10.33 -3.58 1.26
CA GLN A 168 -10.93 -2.94 0.09
C GLN A 168 -9.85 -2.25 -0.74
N THR A 169 -9.81 -2.58 -2.05
CA THR A 169 -8.77 -2.11 -2.94
C THR A 169 -9.37 -1.44 -4.19
N GLU A 170 -8.97 -0.20 -4.42
CA GLU A 170 -9.32 0.61 -5.58
C GLU A 170 -8.04 1.02 -6.31
N GLY A 171 -7.95 0.69 -7.61
CA GLY A 171 -6.81 1.03 -8.47
C GLY A 171 -6.88 2.43 -9.05
N ILE A 172 -5.95 2.71 -9.97
CA ILE A 172 -5.81 4.03 -10.61
C ILE A 172 -6.38 4.08 -12.04
N THR A 173 -6.88 2.98 -12.57
CA THR A 173 -7.33 2.86 -13.97
C THR A 173 -8.51 3.77 -14.33
N LYS A 174 -9.24 4.27 -13.33
CA LYS A 174 -10.35 5.21 -13.50
C LYS A 174 -9.94 6.68 -13.37
N ILE A 175 -8.70 6.99 -12.99
CA ILE A 175 -8.20 8.34 -12.87
C ILE A 175 -7.91 8.91 -14.26
N THR A 176 -8.36 10.13 -14.52
CA THR A 176 -8.25 10.79 -15.80
C THR A 176 -7.41 12.07 -15.71
N ASP A 177 -6.96 12.60 -16.87
CA ASP A 177 -6.29 13.89 -16.96
C ASP A 177 -7.19 15.05 -16.48
N VAL A 178 -8.52 14.90 -16.61
CA VAL A 178 -9.47 15.91 -16.14
C VAL A 178 -9.47 15.99 -14.62
N ASP A 179 -9.30 14.85 -13.91
CA ASP A 179 -9.19 14.84 -12.44
C ASP A 179 -8.00 15.68 -11.98
N PHE A 180 -6.88 15.62 -12.71
CA PHE A 180 -5.69 16.41 -12.42
C PHE A 180 -5.87 17.91 -12.73
N LYS A 181 -6.66 18.28 -13.73
CA LYS A 181 -7.01 19.71 -13.97
C LYS A 181 -7.78 20.31 -12.79
N TYR A 182 -8.69 19.55 -12.19
CA TYR A 182 -9.37 19.95 -10.96
C TYR A 182 -8.42 19.97 -9.76
N ALA A 183 -7.57 18.95 -9.63
CA ALA A 183 -6.58 18.87 -8.56
C ALA A 183 -5.62 20.07 -8.58
N ASP A 184 -5.11 20.45 -9.75
CA ASP A 184 -4.25 21.63 -9.92
C ASP A 184 -4.98 22.92 -9.50
N LYS A 185 -6.22 23.10 -9.94
CA LYS A 185 -7.06 24.25 -9.54
C LYS A 185 -7.28 24.33 -8.02
N MET A 186 -7.32 23.21 -7.36
CA MET A 186 -7.46 23.11 -5.91
C MET A 186 -6.11 23.18 -5.16
N GLY A 187 -4.98 23.16 -5.88
CA GLY A 187 -3.64 23.09 -5.29
C GLY A 187 -3.35 21.77 -4.61
N THR A 188 -3.93 20.69 -5.13
CA THR A 188 -3.82 19.30 -4.63
C THR A 188 -3.12 18.40 -5.65
N SER A 189 -2.87 17.15 -5.30
CA SER A 189 -2.39 16.08 -6.19
C SER A 189 -3.11 14.78 -5.86
N ILE A 190 -3.11 13.82 -6.79
CA ILE A 190 -3.73 12.51 -6.61
C ILE A 190 -2.64 11.46 -6.50
N LYS A 191 -2.68 10.64 -5.45
CA LYS A 191 -1.74 9.55 -5.19
C LYS A 191 -2.48 8.27 -4.85
N LEU A 192 -1.89 7.10 -5.15
CA LEU A 192 -2.41 5.83 -4.67
C LEU A 192 -1.82 5.52 -3.29
N PHE A 193 -2.66 5.38 -2.30
CA PHE A 193 -2.24 5.03 -0.94
C PHE A 193 -2.71 3.64 -0.52
N GLY A 194 -1.83 2.92 0.18
CA GLY A 194 -2.22 1.91 1.15
C GLY A 194 -2.29 2.58 2.51
N THR A 195 -3.41 2.45 3.19
CA THR A 195 -3.67 3.07 4.49
C THR A 195 -4.16 2.04 5.48
N SER A 196 -3.66 2.11 6.71
CA SER A 196 -4.14 1.36 7.86
C SER A 196 -4.31 2.32 9.03
N ARG A 197 -5.52 2.40 9.60
CA ARG A 197 -5.85 3.25 10.77
C ARG A 197 -6.31 2.39 11.93
N MET A 198 -5.70 2.60 13.09
CA MET A 198 -5.97 1.88 14.33
C MET A 198 -6.57 2.84 15.35
N ASN A 199 -7.75 2.52 15.85
CA ASN A 199 -8.43 3.25 16.91
C ASN A 199 -8.87 2.27 17.99
N GLY A 200 -8.00 2.04 18.98
CA GLY A 200 -8.16 0.93 19.93
C GLY A 200 -8.17 -0.40 19.18
N ASP A 201 -9.21 -1.20 19.40
CA ASP A 201 -9.38 -2.51 18.75
C ASP A 201 -9.95 -2.44 17.33
N GLN A 202 -10.37 -1.25 16.89
CA GLN A 202 -10.88 -1.06 15.54
C GLN A 202 -9.73 -0.78 14.58
N VAL A 203 -9.63 -1.58 13.55
CA VAL A 203 -8.62 -1.44 12.49
C VAL A 203 -9.30 -1.32 11.14
N PHE A 204 -9.04 -0.22 10.45
CA PHE A 204 -9.44 0.01 9.07
C PHE A 204 -8.21 -0.12 8.17
N ALA A 205 -8.32 -0.84 7.08
CA ALA A 205 -7.28 -0.90 6.07
C ALA A 205 -7.89 -0.85 4.68
N TRP A 206 -7.28 -0.05 3.78
CA TRP A 206 -7.75 0.08 2.41
C TRP A 206 -6.65 0.53 1.47
N VAL A 207 -6.89 0.35 0.18
CA VAL A 207 -6.08 0.92 -0.90
C VAL A 207 -6.99 1.74 -1.79
N ALA A 208 -6.64 3.01 -2.00
CA ALA A 208 -7.42 3.88 -2.89
C ALA A 208 -6.58 5.07 -3.39
N PRO A 209 -6.93 5.65 -4.54
CA PRO A 209 -6.50 6.99 -4.89
C PRO A 209 -7.03 8.01 -3.87
N LEU A 210 -6.16 8.89 -3.41
CA LEU A 210 -6.50 10.00 -2.52
C LEU A 210 -6.05 11.33 -3.14
N MET A 211 -6.91 12.35 -3.02
CA MET A 211 -6.55 13.73 -3.33
C MET A 211 -5.98 14.39 -2.08
N ILE A 212 -4.73 14.86 -2.15
CA ILE A 212 -4.01 15.40 -1.00
C ILE A 212 -3.54 16.84 -1.25
N GLY A 213 -3.58 17.66 -0.21
CA GLY A 213 -3.09 19.03 -0.24
C GLY A 213 -1.56 19.13 -0.07
N LYS A 214 -0.99 20.31 -0.39
CA LYS A 214 0.45 20.60 -0.29
C LYS A 214 1.04 20.46 1.11
N SER A 215 0.21 20.53 2.14
CA SER A 215 0.63 20.33 3.55
C SER A 215 0.83 18.86 3.91
N HIS A 216 0.31 17.93 3.11
CA HIS A 216 0.47 16.50 3.36
C HIS A 216 1.92 16.07 3.11
N PRO A 217 2.60 15.37 4.05
CA PRO A 217 4.03 15.01 3.91
C PRO A 217 4.35 14.20 2.66
N LEU A 218 3.44 13.36 2.20
CA LEU A 218 3.63 12.54 0.98
C LEU A 218 3.31 13.28 -0.33
N TYR A 219 2.90 14.56 -0.29
CA TYR A 219 2.61 15.35 -1.50
C TYR A 219 3.80 15.42 -2.45
N ALA A 220 5.01 15.60 -1.89
CA ALA A 220 6.24 15.74 -2.67
C ALA A 220 6.86 14.40 -3.12
N VAL A 221 6.27 13.26 -2.77
CA VAL A 221 6.74 11.95 -3.22
C VAL A 221 6.28 11.69 -4.64
N ASN A 222 7.19 11.80 -5.61
CA ASN A 222 6.91 11.74 -7.03
C ASN A 222 7.71 10.65 -7.73
N ASP A 223 7.43 10.44 -9.01
CA ASP A 223 8.10 9.52 -9.90
C ASP A 223 8.04 8.07 -9.38
N VAL A 224 9.13 7.33 -9.45
CA VAL A 224 9.20 5.94 -8.97
C VAL A 224 9.45 5.79 -7.47
N PHE A 225 9.54 6.91 -6.74
CA PHE A 225 9.83 6.89 -5.31
C PHE A 225 8.62 6.50 -4.49
N ASN A 226 8.89 5.87 -3.35
CA ASN A 226 7.91 5.49 -2.34
C ASN A 226 8.12 6.34 -1.07
N GLY A 227 7.04 6.47 -0.30
CA GLY A 227 7.07 7.11 1.01
C GLY A 227 6.07 6.43 1.94
N ILE A 228 6.50 6.16 3.16
CA ILE A 228 5.68 5.48 4.17
C ILE A 228 5.66 6.36 5.41
N MET A 229 4.48 6.81 5.81
CA MET A 229 4.25 7.51 7.06
C MET A 229 3.78 6.52 8.12
N VAL A 230 4.34 6.66 9.33
CA VAL A 230 3.90 5.95 10.51
C VAL A 230 3.59 7.00 11.59
N LYS A 231 2.38 6.99 12.10
CA LYS A 231 1.92 7.86 13.17
C LYS A 231 1.78 7.07 14.46
N GLY A 232 2.59 7.43 15.44
CA GLY A 232 2.53 6.90 16.79
C GLY A 232 1.86 7.87 17.76
N ASN A 233 1.51 7.38 18.94
CA ASN A 233 0.82 8.17 19.97
C ASN A 233 1.74 9.15 20.71
N MET A 234 3.04 8.90 20.77
CA MET A 234 4.02 9.72 21.51
C MET A 234 4.94 10.49 20.57
N LEU A 235 5.51 9.81 19.56
CA LEU A 235 6.44 10.39 18.61
C LEU A 235 5.74 11.30 17.57
N GLY A 236 4.45 11.08 17.32
CA GLY A 236 3.73 11.72 16.23
C GLY A 236 4.04 11.04 14.89
N THR A 237 4.23 11.83 13.84
CA THR A 237 4.43 11.29 12.48
C THR A 237 5.90 11.16 12.15
N SER A 238 6.32 9.95 11.80
CA SER A 238 7.60 9.64 11.15
C SER A 238 7.38 9.29 9.69
N MET A 239 8.35 9.60 8.83
CA MET A 239 8.28 9.31 7.40
C MET A 239 9.55 8.61 6.93
N PHE A 240 9.38 7.55 6.17
CA PHE A 240 10.43 6.79 5.50
C PHE A 240 10.29 6.99 4.00
N TYR A 241 11.34 7.42 3.33
CA TYR A 241 11.31 7.78 1.91
C TYR A 241 12.51 7.20 1.18
N GLY A 242 12.30 6.72 -0.05
CA GLY A 242 13.37 6.20 -0.88
C GLY A 242 12.91 5.42 -2.10
N SER A 243 13.79 4.58 -2.61
CA SER A 243 13.49 3.71 -3.76
C SER A 243 12.69 2.49 -3.30
N GLY A 244 11.42 2.44 -3.67
CA GLY A 244 10.48 1.36 -3.32
C GLY A 244 10.68 0.06 -4.10
N ALA A 245 11.53 0.05 -5.12
CA ALA A 245 11.86 -1.10 -5.95
C ALA A 245 13.23 -0.91 -6.61
N GLY A 246 13.70 -1.95 -7.29
CA GLY A 246 14.95 -1.95 -8.06
C GLY A 246 16.01 -2.91 -7.50
N LYS A 247 16.89 -3.35 -8.38
CA LYS A 247 17.90 -4.37 -8.09
C LYS A 247 18.76 -4.02 -6.87
N LEU A 248 19.35 -2.83 -6.82
CA LEU A 248 20.26 -2.43 -5.75
C LEU A 248 19.52 -2.10 -4.44
N PRO A 249 18.41 -1.35 -4.44
CA PRO A 249 17.63 -1.11 -3.22
C PRO A 249 17.14 -2.41 -2.57
N THR A 250 16.55 -3.32 -3.35
CA THR A 250 16.09 -4.62 -2.83
C THR A 250 17.25 -5.47 -2.29
N ALA A 251 18.37 -5.53 -3.03
CA ALA A 251 19.56 -6.25 -2.57
C ALA A 251 20.11 -5.67 -1.25
N SER A 252 20.07 -4.33 -1.08
CA SER A 252 20.51 -3.68 0.15
C SER A 252 19.69 -4.13 1.38
N ALA A 253 18.37 -4.21 1.24
CA ALA A 253 17.49 -4.69 2.30
C ALA A 253 17.70 -6.19 2.61
N VAL A 254 17.82 -7.03 1.58
CA VAL A 254 18.14 -8.47 1.73
C VAL A 254 19.48 -8.67 2.44
N VAL A 255 20.52 -7.93 2.06
CA VAL A 255 21.85 -8.02 2.71
C VAL A 255 21.78 -7.55 4.16
N ALA A 256 20.99 -6.52 4.45
CA ALA A 256 20.79 -6.07 5.82
C ALA A 256 20.14 -7.16 6.70
N ASP A 257 19.16 -7.88 6.16
CA ASP A 257 18.53 -9.02 6.85
C ASP A 257 19.51 -10.18 7.04
N ILE A 258 20.32 -10.52 6.02
CA ILE A 258 21.37 -11.55 6.16
C ILE A 258 22.34 -11.18 7.30
N ILE A 259 22.76 -9.91 7.38
CA ILE A 259 23.68 -9.44 8.44
C ILE A 259 22.99 -9.55 9.80
N GLU A 260 21.72 -9.20 9.89
CA GLU A 260 20.96 -9.29 11.13
C GLU A 260 20.79 -10.75 11.60
N GLU A 261 20.44 -11.66 10.69
CA GLU A 261 20.39 -13.09 10.99
C GLU A 261 21.75 -13.66 11.39
N ALA A 262 22.83 -13.26 10.71
CA ALA A 262 24.18 -13.70 11.06
C ALA A 262 24.61 -13.27 12.48
N LYS A 263 24.12 -12.14 12.99
CA LYS A 263 24.34 -11.72 14.39
C LYS A 263 23.48 -12.52 15.39
N ASN A 264 22.37 -13.10 14.93
CA ASN A 264 21.34 -13.73 15.74
C ASN A 264 21.09 -15.22 15.40
N LEU A 265 22.09 -15.94 14.89
CA LEU A 265 21.96 -17.32 14.41
C LEU A 265 21.31 -18.32 15.40
N HIS A 266 21.43 -18.05 16.70
CA HIS A 266 20.92 -18.91 17.77
C HIS A 266 19.86 -18.22 18.64
N HIS A 267 19.35 -17.11 18.15
CA HIS A 267 18.34 -16.30 18.85
C HIS A 267 17.21 -15.91 17.89
N ASN A 268 15.99 -16.28 18.23
CA ASN A 268 14.83 -15.89 17.43
C ASN A 268 14.46 -14.42 17.69
N ILE A 269 14.47 -13.60 16.65
CA ILE A 269 14.02 -12.21 16.68
C ILE A 269 12.48 -12.23 16.70
N GLN A 270 11.90 -11.67 17.76
CA GLN A 270 10.45 -11.65 17.94
C GLN A 270 9.83 -10.49 17.16
N LEU A 271 9.16 -10.78 16.06
CA LEU A 271 8.47 -9.76 15.24
C LEU A 271 7.08 -9.36 15.77
N GLY A 272 6.60 -10.00 16.85
CA GLY A 272 5.33 -9.67 17.49
C GLY A 272 4.07 -10.14 16.75
N TRP A 273 4.19 -10.68 15.58
CA TRP A 273 3.07 -11.15 14.75
C TRP A 273 2.60 -12.54 15.17
N THR A 274 1.31 -12.68 15.48
CA THR A 274 0.68 -13.92 15.96
C THR A 274 -0.36 -14.44 14.97
N SER A 275 -0.90 -15.64 15.22
CA SER A 275 -2.00 -16.23 14.44
C SER A 275 -3.40 -15.76 14.86
N GLU A 276 -3.49 -14.83 15.80
CA GLU A 276 -4.77 -14.19 16.12
C GLU A 276 -5.19 -13.31 14.92
N LYS A 277 -6.40 -13.53 14.41
CA LYS A 277 -6.88 -12.76 13.26
C LYS A 277 -7.26 -11.34 13.65
N GLN A 278 -6.78 -10.38 12.90
CA GLN A 278 -7.23 -8.99 12.95
C GLN A 278 -8.48 -8.84 12.10
N VAL A 279 -9.57 -8.42 12.72
CA VAL A 279 -10.77 -8.04 11.99
C VAL A 279 -10.57 -6.65 11.38
N ILE A 280 -10.64 -6.57 10.06
CA ILE A 280 -10.64 -5.30 9.33
C ILE A 280 -12.07 -4.76 9.29
N GLN A 281 -12.28 -3.53 9.78
CA GLN A 281 -13.59 -2.90 9.78
C GLN A 281 -14.01 -2.54 8.36
N PRO A 282 -15.31 -2.66 8.03
CA PRO A 282 -15.82 -2.26 6.72
C PRO A 282 -15.57 -0.78 6.44
N MET A 283 -15.17 -0.47 5.19
CA MET A 283 -14.94 0.93 4.77
C MET A 283 -16.19 1.81 4.95
N GLU A 284 -17.39 1.23 4.89
CA GLU A 284 -18.64 1.97 5.08
C GLU A 284 -18.77 2.63 6.44
N ASP A 285 -17.99 2.19 7.43
CA ASP A 285 -17.93 2.79 8.77
C ASP A 285 -16.87 3.90 8.89
N SER A 286 -16.07 4.10 7.86
CA SER A 286 -15.06 5.18 7.81
C SER A 286 -15.68 6.52 7.37
N SER A 287 -14.95 7.61 7.58
CA SER A 287 -15.40 8.97 7.23
C SER A 287 -14.31 9.72 6.47
N HIS A 288 -14.71 10.38 5.38
CA HIS A 288 -13.81 11.10 4.49
C HIS A 288 -14.46 12.37 3.93
N LYS A 289 -13.65 13.28 3.42
CA LYS A 289 -14.10 14.24 2.41
C LYS A 289 -14.09 13.56 1.04
N TYR A 290 -14.95 14.00 0.14
CA TYR A 290 -15.06 13.47 -1.20
C TYR A 290 -14.94 14.59 -2.24
N PHE A 291 -14.02 14.38 -3.17
CA PHE A 291 -14.01 15.09 -4.44
C PHE A 291 -14.92 14.34 -5.40
N VAL A 292 -15.91 15.04 -5.96
CA VAL A 292 -16.95 14.43 -6.81
C VAL A 292 -17.10 15.25 -8.07
N ARG A 293 -16.82 14.65 -9.25
CA ARG A 293 -17.10 15.28 -10.54
C ARG A 293 -18.48 14.89 -11.03
N ILE A 294 -19.21 15.88 -11.50
CA ILE A 294 -20.63 15.78 -11.90
C ILE A 294 -20.83 16.42 -13.26
N SER A 295 -21.52 15.71 -14.17
CA SER A 295 -21.87 16.20 -15.50
C SER A 295 -22.94 17.28 -15.44
N GLY A 296 -22.82 18.31 -16.29
CA GLY A 296 -23.79 19.39 -16.46
C GLY A 296 -23.45 20.66 -15.71
N VAL A 297 -24.45 21.48 -15.44
CA VAL A 297 -24.30 22.81 -14.85
C VAL A 297 -24.74 22.79 -13.37
N TYR A 298 -23.89 23.29 -12.47
CA TYR A 298 -24.14 23.31 -11.03
C TYR A 298 -25.48 23.96 -10.65
N GLU A 299 -25.79 25.13 -11.20
CA GLU A 299 -26.99 25.90 -10.81
C GLU A 299 -28.31 25.14 -11.05
N SER A 300 -28.35 24.21 -12.01
CA SER A 300 -29.54 23.37 -12.26
C SER A 300 -29.67 22.18 -11.30
N GLN A 301 -28.62 21.84 -10.56
CA GLN A 301 -28.56 20.66 -9.69
C GLN A 301 -28.31 21.02 -8.21
N LYS A 302 -28.06 22.30 -7.95
CA LYS A 302 -27.63 22.85 -6.65
C LYS A 302 -28.53 22.44 -5.48
N ASP A 303 -29.84 22.63 -5.60
CA ASP A 303 -30.77 22.37 -4.48
C ASP A 303 -30.76 20.88 -4.09
N LYS A 304 -30.72 20.01 -5.10
CA LYS A 304 -30.64 18.56 -4.87
C LYS A 304 -29.33 18.12 -4.24
N LEU A 305 -28.22 18.66 -4.73
CA LEU A 305 -26.89 18.36 -4.19
C LEU A 305 -26.75 18.88 -2.75
N GLN A 306 -27.28 20.06 -2.44
CA GLN A 306 -27.28 20.60 -1.10
C GLN A 306 -28.15 19.78 -0.13
N GLU A 307 -29.29 19.27 -0.59
CA GLU A 307 -30.13 18.35 0.18
C GLU A 307 -29.41 17.05 0.54
N LEU A 308 -28.65 16.46 -0.42
CA LEU A 308 -28.04 15.15 -0.30
C LEU A 308 -26.65 15.17 0.38
N LEU A 309 -25.82 16.15 0.05
CA LEU A 309 -24.41 16.23 0.45
C LEU A 309 -24.13 17.38 1.45
N GLY A 310 -25.12 18.23 1.71
CA GLY A 310 -24.92 19.43 2.55
C GLY A 310 -24.09 20.51 1.85
N THR A 311 -23.36 21.28 2.64
CA THR A 311 -22.48 22.34 2.11
C THR A 311 -21.25 21.72 1.46
N CYS A 312 -21.00 22.12 0.22
CA CYS A 312 -19.82 21.68 -0.54
C CYS A 312 -19.10 22.89 -1.14
N GLN A 313 -17.78 22.79 -1.28
CA GLN A 313 -17.03 23.72 -2.11
C GLN A 313 -17.25 23.35 -3.58
N VAL A 314 -17.64 24.31 -4.41
CA VAL A 314 -17.86 24.11 -5.86
C VAL A 314 -16.61 24.51 -6.62
N ILE A 315 -16.17 23.66 -7.53
CA ILE A 315 -15.02 23.90 -8.40
C ILE A 315 -15.47 23.72 -9.85
N THR A 316 -15.19 24.71 -10.69
CA THR A 316 -15.53 24.67 -12.12
C THR A 316 -14.28 24.85 -12.97
N LEU A 317 -14.25 24.25 -14.15
CA LEU A 317 -13.24 24.51 -15.18
C LEU A 317 -13.88 25.34 -16.30
N GLU A 318 -13.12 26.25 -16.88
CA GLU A 318 -13.61 27.09 -17.98
C GLU A 318 -13.92 26.24 -19.23
N GLY A 319 -15.12 26.40 -19.78
CA GLY A 319 -15.57 25.67 -20.97
C GLY A 319 -15.92 24.20 -20.75
N ALA A 320 -15.92 23.70 -19.52
CA ALA A 320 -16.33 22.32 -19.23
C ALA A 320 -17.85 22.19 -19.05
N ASP A 321 -18.44 21.13 -19.60
CA ASP A 321 -19.83 20.74 -19.38
C ASP A 321 -19.98 19.86 -18.11
N GLU A 322 -19.19 20.19 -17.09
CA GLU A 322 -19.13 19.51 -15.80
C GLU A 322 -18.62 20.44 -14.70
N PHE A 323 -18.82 20.05 -13.48
CA PHE A 323 -18.26 20.72 -12.31
C PHE A 323 -17.81 19.68 -11.28
N ALA A 324 -17.05 20.12 -10.27
CA ALA A 324 -16.70 19.25 -9.16
C ALA A 324 -17.15 19.86 -7.82
N LEU A 325 -17.35 18.99 -6.86
CA LEU A 325 -17.63 19.33 -5.46
C LEU A 325 -16.55 18.74 -4.57
N LEU A 326 -16.16 19.49 -3.54
CA LEU A 326 -15.48 18.95 -2.37
C LEU A 326 -16.44 19.01 -1.19
N THR A 327 -16.77 17.85 -0.63
CA THR A 327 -17.71 17.75 0.49
C THR A 327 -17.03 18.11 1.82
N GLU A 328 -17.83 18.37 2.84
CA GLU A 328 -17.38 18.19 4.22
C GLU A 328 -17.16 16.71 4.51
N VAL A 329 -16.68 16.40 5.73
CA VAL A 329 -16.47 15.00 6.15
C VAL A 329 -17.82 14.29 6.25
N LEU A 330 -17.97 13.21 5.48
CA LEU A 330 -19.15 12.36 5.47
C LEU A 330 -18.72 10.91 5.76
N ASN A 331 -19.58 10.16 6.43
CA ASN A 331 -19.43 8.73 6.54
C ASN A 331 -19.56 8.08 5.14
N GLU A 332 -18.76 7.06 4.84
CA GLU A 332 -18.73 6.41 3.51
C GLU A 332 -20.10 5.88 3.09
N LYS A 333 -20.87 5.29 4.03
CA LYS A 333 -22.22 4.82 3.75
C LYS A 333 -23.16 5.98 3.42
N GLN A 334 -23.12 7.06 4.20
CA GLN A 334 -23.93 8.25 3.94
C GLN A 334 -23.63 8.85 2.57
N PHE A 335 -22.34 8.95 2.22
CA PHE A 335 -21.94 9.43 0.89
C PHE A 335 -22.43 8.52 -0.22
N ARG A 336 -22.29 7.21 -0.08
CA ARG A 336 -22.74 6.22 -1.06
C ARG A 336 -24.26 6.30 -1.27
N ASP A 337 -25.02 6.40 -0.20
CA ASP A 337 -26.49 6.50 -0.25
C ASP A 337 -26.91 7.84 -0.92
N ALA A 338 -26.24 8.95 -0.60
CA ALA A 338 -26.47 10.25 -1.24
C ALA A 338 -26.14 10.23 -2.74
N LYS A 339 -25.01 9.61 -3.13
CA LYS A 339 -24.64 9.40 -4.54
C LYS A 339 -25.70 8.60 -5.28
N ALA A 340 -26.13 7.47 -4.71
CA ALA A 340 -27.17 6.62 -5.33
C ALA A 340 -28.51 7.38 -5.49
N ALA A 341 -28.91 8.17 -4.49
CA ALA A 341 -30.13 9.00 -4.57
C ALA A 341 -30.01 10.11 -5.64
N PHE A 342 -28.81 10.68 -5.81
CA PHE A 342 -28.56 11.66 -6.87
C PHE A 342 -28.62 11.03 -8.27
N GLU A 343 -28.00 9.86 -8.46
CA GLU A 343 -28.02 9.13 -9.73
C GLU A 343 -29.44 8.61 -10.09
N ALA A 344 -30.24 8.20 -9.09
CA ALA A 344 -31.62 7.82 -9.28
C ALA A 344 -32.55 8.99 -9.70
N ALA A 345 -32.10 10.24 -9.48
CA ALA A 345 -32.77 11.46 -9.92
C ALA A 345 -32.14 12.05 -11.20
N ASP A 346 -31.67 11.21 -12.10
CA ASP A 346 -31.03 11.56 -13.37
C ASP A 346 -29.72 12.35 -13.24
N GLY A 347 -29.14 12.45 -12.05
CA GLY A 347 -27.81 12.99 -11.85
C GLY A 347 -26.72 12.05 -12.39
N LYS A 348 -25.64 12.61 -12.93
CA LYS A 348 -24.54 11.81 -13.47
C LYS A 348 -23.23 12.13 -12.78
N VAL A 349 -22.76 11.22 -11.92
CA VAL A 349 -21.43 11.28 -11.30
C VAL A 349 -20.41 10.71 -12.27
N LEU A 350 -19.33 11.48 -12.52
CA LEU A 350 -18.26 11.14 -13.45
C LEU A 350 -17.07 10.53 -12.73
N GLN A 351 -16.75 11.03 -11.52
CA GLN A 351 -15.63 10.55 -10.71
C GLN A 351 -15.90 10.82 -9.23
N VAL A 352 -15.35 9.96 -8.39
CA VAL A 352 -15.30 10.14 -6.93
C VAL A 352 -13.88 9.80 -6.46
N ILE A 353 -13.26 10.70 -5.70
CA ILE A 353 -11.95 10.47 -5.08
C ILE A 353 -12.05 10.95 -3.62
N ARG A 354 -11.60 10.14 -2.68
CA ARG A 354 -11.49 10.57 -1.28
C ARG A 354 -10.43 11.66 -1.15
N ALA A 355 -10.60 12.61 -0.24
CA ALA A 355 -9.72 13.77 -0.12
C ALA A 355 -9.24 14.01 1.32
N GLU A 356 -7.96 14.33 1.45
CA GLU A 356 -7.31 14.82 2.67
C GLU A 356 -6.71 16.20 2.39
N VAL A 357 -7.59 17.23 2.48
CA VAL A 357 -7.30 18.62 2.12
C VAL A 357 -7.86 19.60 3.15
#